data_6dbaa06740923f20006e8d91822710d5
#
_entry.id   6dbaa06740923f20006e8d91822710d5
#
_cell.length_a   1.000
_cell.length_b   1.000
_cell.length_c   1.000
_cell.angle_alpha   90.00
_cell.angle_beta   90.00
_cell.angle_gamma   90.00
#
_symmetry.space_group_name_H-M   'P 1'
#
loop_
_entity.id
_entity.type
_entity.pdbx_description
1 polymer ?
#
loop_
_entity_poly.entity_id
_entity_poly.type
_entity_poly.pdbx_seq_one_letter_code
_entity_poly.pdbx_strand_id
1 'polypeptide(L)'
;MARMMMYAVIAEAFLIPLAPLAAMVALLLGCGAMLLRLRIDRSFHLRRLPYDAPALLFVVIGLLSVAVAPDKAFSFYNFYHLVPIYALTYLLAGQTLRKTRELQRVAFAMALSAALVILYGFYQFIFGIDISSMKWVDGEAFPELSKRVFSTWENPNILAGYLDIVACIAVGLVGVLQRGWRILAILLLVATLACLGMTYARGACLVVAVVLAGYGALRDWRILLGIVVVGAGALLVDPVLADRLLSVFTRVDTSSEMRIAFWESTIAMVMDHPFLGIGWGMYFMVYPEYDFYLQGAPVQIVHAHNMYLNYAAEIGIPGALSFLWFFFGSLVLALRVPRKTPPWEAVLAAHEHAWKTVADVRAALGRWRRRRFVEGLSTGLGLAFISVALNGLTDHLLFNIPSSMLLWMLAAMTAAAYAIAGAMKEE
;
A
#
# COMPACT_ATOMS: atom_id res chain seq x y z
N MET A 1 -0.94 -11.36 26.90
CA MET A 1 -1.11 -10.04 26.25
C MET A 1 -0.17 -9.85 25.04
N ALA A 2 1.18 -9.92 25.17
CA ALA A 2 2.09 -9.73 24.02
C ALA A 2 1.83 -10.68 22.84
N ARG A 3 1.53 -11.96 23.11
CA ARG A 3 1.16 -12.93 22.06
C ARG A 3 -0.19 -12.57 21.40
N MET A 4 -1.15 -12.07 22.16
CA MET A 4 -2.46 -11.63 21.64
C MET A 4 -2.29 -10.44 20.69
N MET A 5 -1.51 -9.41 21.08
CA MET A 5 -1.17 -8.29 20.19
C MET A 5 -0.54 -8.81 18.88
N MET A 6 0.40 -9.75 18.96
CA MET A 6 1.05 -10.30 17.77
C MET A 6 0.08 -11.08 16.88
N TYR A 7 -0.79 -11.90 17.45
CA TYR A 7 -1.81 -12.61 16.66
C TYR A 7 -2.81 -11.65 16.04
N ALA A 8 -3.19 -10.58 16.74
CA ALA A 8 -4.07 -9.54 16.21
C ALA A 8 -3.46 -8.83 15.00
N VAL A 9 -2.17 -8.44 15.08
CA VAL A 9 -1.46 -7.81 13.95
C VAL A 9 -1.30 -8.77 12.77
N ILE A 10 -1.02 -10.06 13.02
CA ILE A 10 -0.96 -11.07 11.95
C ILE A 10 -2.34 -11.26 11.30
N ALA A 11 -3.39 -11.37 12.10
CA ALA A 11 -4.75 -11.53 11.61
C ALA A 11 -5.21 -10.28 10.83
N GLU A 12 -4.93 -9.08 11.35
CA GLU A 12 -5.20 -7.83 10.66
C GLU A 12 -4.52 -7.79 9.29
N ALA A 13 -3.20 -8.02 9.23
CA ALA A 13 -2.42 -8.01 7.99
C ALA A 13 -2.91 -9.06 6.96
N PHE A 14 -3.39 -10.21 7.43
CA PHE A 14 -3.98 -11.24 6.58
C PHE A 14 -5.37 -10.86 6.08
N LEU A 15 -6.19 -10.28 6.94
CA LEU A 15 -7.62 -10.02 6.67
C LEU A 15 -7.88 -8.71 5.93
N ILE A 16 -6.97 -7.73 5.99
CA ILE A 16 -7.16 -6.43 5.30
C ILE A 16 -7.67 -6.60 3.86
N PRO A 17 -7.03 -7.39 2.97
CA PRO A 17 -7.48 -7.49 1.60
C PRO A 17 -8.60 -8.54 1.39
N LEU A 18 -8.95 -9.35 2.38
CA LEU A 18 -9.94 -10.42 2.25
C LEU A 18 -11.27 -10.09 2.91
N ALA A 19 -11.23 -9.53 4.10
CA ALA A 19 -12.40 -9.25 4.93
C ALA A 19 -12.13 -8.03 5.84
N PRO A 20 -12.24 -6.79 5.33
CA PRO A 20 -11.85 -5.58 6.05
C PRO A 20 -12.54 -5.43 7.41
N LEU A 21 -13.81 -5.79 7.53
CA LEU A 21 -14.53 -5.77 8.82
C LEU A 21 -13.91 -6.72 9.85
N ALA A 22 -13.50 -7.92 9.43
CA ALA A 22 -12.80 -8.85 10.32
C ALA A 22 -11.40 -8.34 10.70
N ALA A 23 -10.72 -7.64 9.79
CA ALA A 23 -9.46 -6.95 10.09
C ALA A 23 -9.64 -5.86 11.15
N MET A 24 -10.71 -5.07 11.07
CA MET A 24 -11.05 -4.07 12.09
C MET A 24 -11.32 -4.72 13.46
N VAL A 25 -12.03 -5.84 13.51
CA VAL A 25 -12.25 -6.59 14.76
C VAL A 25 -10.93 -7.08 15.33
N ALA A 26 -10.04 -7.64 14.49
CA ALA A 26 -8.70 -8.06 14.93
C ALA A 26 -7.89 -6.89 15.49
N LEU A 27 -7.92 -5.72 14.83
CA LEU A 27 -7.31 -4.48 15.30
C LEU A 27 -7.82 -4.08 16.69
N LEU A 28 -9.15 -4.02 16.88
CA LEU A 28 -9.76 -3.62 18.15
C LEU A 28 -9.41 -4.59 19.28
N LEU A 29 -9.41 -5.90 19.02
CA LEU A 29 -8.96 -6.90 19.99
C LEU A 29 -7.48 -6.75 20.33
N GLY A 30 -6.65 -6.43 19.35
CA GLY A 30 -5.22 -6.13 19.54
C GLY A 30 -5.00 -4.88 20.39
N CYS A 31 -5.75 -3.81 20.13
CA CYS A 31 -5.73 -2.58 20.93
C CYS A 31 -6.21 -2.82 22.38
N GLY A 32 -7.26 -3.61 22.57
CA GLY A 32 -7.70 -4.04 23.89
C GLY A 32 -6.62 -4.82 24.64
N ALA A 33 -5.93 -5.75 23.96
CA ALA A 33 -4.79 -6.48 24.54
C ALA A 33 -3.60 -5.56 24.87
N MET A 34 -3.36 -4.52 24.08
CA MET A 34 -2.34 -3.51 24.33
C MET A 34 -2.67 -2.68 25.55
N LEU A 35 -3.91 -2.20 25.70
CA LEU A 35 -4.38 -1.44 26.85
C LEU A 35 -4.31 -2.27 28.14
N LEU A 36 -4.73 -3.52 28.09
CA LEU A 36 -4.60 -4.44 29.22
C LEU A 36 -3.13 -4.67 29.59
N ARG A 37 -2.25 -4.79 28.60
CA ARG A 37 -0.82 -4.95 28.83
C ARG A 37 -0.22 -3.71 29.49
N LEU A 38 -0.59 -2.51 29.08
CA LEU A 38 -0.17 -1.26 29.70
C LEU A 38 -0.56 -1.15 31.19
N ARG A 39 -1.70 -1.75 31.58
CA ARG A 39 -2.17 -1.75 32.97
C ARG A 39 -1.51 -2.81 33.82
N ILE A 40 -1.25 -3.99 33.26
CA ILE A 40 -0.80 -5.17 34.03
C ILE A 40 0.72 -5.30 34.01
N ASP A 41 1.38 -5.05 32.88
CA ASP A 41 2.83 -5.22 32.68
C ASP A 41 3.52 -3.88 32.85
N ARG A 42 3.98 -3.59 34.06
CA ARG A 42 4.69 -2.34 34.40
C ARG A 42 6.00 -2.13 33.62
N SER A 43 6.55 -3.19 33.02
CA SER A 43 7.74 -3.12 32.18
C SER A 43 7.42 -2.72 30.71
N PHE A 44 6.15 -2.78 30.31
CA PHE A 44 5.72 -2.43 28.98
C PHE A 44 5.41 -0.93 28.89
N HIS A 45 6.19 -0.25 28.07
CA HIS A 45 5.97 1.18 27.75
C HIS A 45 5.78 1.35 26.26
N LEU A 46 4.93 2.31 25.86
CA LEU A 46 4.79 2.71 24.47
C LEU A 46 6.09 3.37 24.02
N ARG A 47 6.63 2.89 22.90
CA ARG A 47 7.78 3.53 22.25
C ARG A 47 7.32 4.63 21.33
N ARG A 48 8.08 5.70 21.21
CA ARG A 48 7.88 6.70 20.16
C ARG A 48 8.23 6.09 18.81
N LEU A 49 7.31 6.24 17.86
CA LEU A 49 7.56 5.86 16.47
C LEU A 49 8.04 7.10 15.70
N PRO A 50 8.83 6.91 14.63
CA PRO A 50 9.47 8.03 13.93
C PRO A 50 8.52 9.12 13.44
N TYR A 51 7.28 8.77 13.10
CA TYR A 51 6.30 9.68 12.52
C TYR A 51 4.99 9.75 13.30
N ASP A 52 5.06 9.61 14.63
CA ASP A 52 3.90 9.82 15.52
C ASP A 52 3.35 11.25 15.42
N ALA A 53 4.23 12.26 15.29
CA ALA A 53 3.80 13.66 15.25
C ALA A 53 2.98 13.98 13.97
N PRO A 54 3.42 13.70 12.75
CA PRO A 54 2.59 13.96 11.58
C PRO A 54 1.35 13.04 11.52
N ALA A 55 1.41 11.81 12.03
CA ALA A 55 0.24 10.95 12.15
C ALA A 55 -0.82 11.56 13.07
N LEU A 56 -0.42 12.05 14.24
CA LEU A 56 -1.32 12.73 15.19
C LEU A 56 -1.86 14.03 14.59
N LEU A 57 -1.01 14.82 13.92
CA LEU A 57 -1.41 16.07 13.27
C LEU A 57 -2.48 15.82 12.19
N PHE A 58 -2.31 14.80 11.38
CA PHE A 58 -3.29 14.37 10.38
C PHE A 58 -4.65 14.02 11.03
N VAL A 59 -4.64 13.26 12.13
CA VAL A 59 -5.86 12.90 12.87
C VAL A 59 -6.54 14.16 13.43
N VAL A 60 -5.77 15.07 14.02
CA VAL A 60 -6.32 16.30 14.64
C VAL A 60 -6.90 17.22 13.57
N ILE A 61 -6.19 17.46 12.47
CA ILE A 61 -6.69 18.33 11.39
C ILE A 61 -7.91 17.68 10.71
N GLY A 62 -7.88 16.37 10.47
CA GLY A 62 -9.04 15.65 9.96
C GLY A 62 -10.27 15.76 10.86
N LEU A 63 -10.10 15.77 12.19
CA LEU A 63 -11.19 16.03 13.13
C LEU A 63 -11.67 17.49 13.06
N LEU A 64 -10.74 18.44 12.98
CA LEU A 64 -11.07 19.86 12.88
C LEU A 64 -11.80 20.19 11.57
N SER A 65 -11.49 19.50 10.47
CA SER A 65 -12.17 19.69 9.18
C SER A 65 -13.66 19.36 9.25
N VAL A 66 -14.08 18.48 10.16
CA VAL A 66 -15.50 18.18 10.40
C VAL A 66 -16.29 19.42 10.80
N ALA A 67 -15.66 20.36 11.51
CA ALA A 67 -16.34 21.57 12.01
C ALA A 67 -16.80 22.53 10.87
N VAL A 68 -16.12 22.48 9.72
CA VAL A 68 -16.42 23.30 8.54
C VAL A 68 -17.26 22.57 7.48
N ALA A 69 -17.51 21.27 7.68
CA ALA A 69 -18.29 20.45 6.75
C ALA A 69 -19.74 20.97 6.58
N PRO A 70 -20.31 20.92 5.36
CA PRO A 70 -21.72 21.23 5.11
C PRO A 70 -22.66 20.34 5.94
N ASP A 71 -22.40 19.04 5.97
CA ASP A 71 -23.05 18.08 6.88
C ASP A 71 -22.02 17.55 7.89
N LYS A 72 -22.05 18.14 9.07
CA LYS A 72 -21.12 17.80 10.16
C LYS A 72 -21.35 16.40 10.71
N ALA A 73 -22.60 15.93 10.73
CA ALA A 73 -22.92 14.60 11.24
C ALA A 73 -22.40 13.52 10.30
N PHE A 74 -22.58 13.68 9.02
CA PHE A 74 -22.08 12.76 8.00
C PHE A 74 -20.54 12.80 7.91
N SER A 75 -19.93 14.00 7.95
CA SER A 75 -18.48 14.16 7.98
C SER A 75 -17.86 13.50 9.23
N PHE A 76 -18.46 13.69 10.42
CA PHE A 76 -18.02 13.03 11.63
C PHE A 76 -18.17 11.51 11.56
N TYR A 77 -19.27 11.01 10.98
CA TYR A 77 -19.47 9.59 10.74
C TYR A 77 -18.32 9.01 9.89
N ASN A 78 -18.00 9.62 8.75
CA ASN A 78 -16.90 9.20 7.89
C ASN A 78 -15.55 9.30 8.61
N PHE A 79 -15.33 10.37 9.37
CA PHE A 79 -14.08 10.55 10.10
C PHE A 79 -13.85 9.42 11.12
N TYR A 80 -14.79 9.15 12.01
CA TYR A 80 -14.54 8.19 13.09
C TYR A 80 -14.50 6.73 12.61
N HIS A 81 -15.15 6.42 11.50
CA HIS A 81 -15.08 5.10 10.89
C HIS A 81 -13.76 4.82 10.15
N LEU A 82 -13.04 5.86 9.74
CA LEU A 82 -11.87 5.74 8.90
C LEU A 82 -10.57 6.10 9.64
N VAL A 83 -10.45 7.35 10.08
CA VAL A 83 -9.17 7.90 10.54
C VAL A 83 -8.62 7.25 11.81
N PRO A 84 -9.43 7.02 12.88
CA PRO A 84 -8.96 6.29 14.05
C PRO A 84 -8.49 4.86 13.72
N ILE A 85 -9.15 4.16 12.80
CA ILE A 85 -8.76 2.81 12.37
C ILE A 85 -7.35 2.84 11.76
N TYR A 86 -7.05 3.81 10.90
CA TYR A 86 -5.72 3.98 10.31
C TYR A 86 -4.65 4.23 11.38
N ALA A 87 -4.89 5.19 12.26
CA ALA A 87 -3.97 5.55 13.32
C ALA A 87 -3.72 4.39 14.31
N LEU A 88 -4.78 3.65 14.67
CA LEU A 88 -4.69 2.48 15.54
C LEU A 88 -3.92 1.33 14.90
N THR A 89 -4.06 1.10 13.57
CA THR A 89 -3.26 0.13 12.83
C THR A 89 -1.77 0.45 12.94
N TYR A 90 -1.39 1.72 12.69
CA TYR A 90 0.00 2.17 12.84
C TYR A 90 0.51 2.00 14.26
N LEU A 91 -0.27 2.43 15.24
CA LEU A 91 0.08 2.35 16.65
C LEU A 91 0.27 0.89 17.09
N LEU A 92 -0.74 0.02 16.88
CA LEU A 92 -0.72 -1.38 17.32
C LEU A 92 0.44 -2.15 16.68
N ALA A 93 0.55 -2.09 15.35
CA ALA A 93 1.63 -2.76 14.62
C ALA A 93 2.99 -2.18 15.02
N GLY A 94 3.11 -0.85 15.11
CA GLY A 94 4.33 -0.18 15.57
C GLY A 94 4.75 -0.57 16.97
N GLN A 95 3.84 -0.75 17.93
CA GLN A 95 4.16 -1.18 19.29
C GLN A 95 4.47 -2.68 19.38
N THR A 96 3.94 -3.49 18.45
CA THR A 96 4.05 -4.95 18.47
C THR A 96 5.31 -5.46 17.77
N LEU A 97 5.65 -4.89 16.61
CA LEU A 97 6.75 -5.36 15.76
C LEU A 97 8.10 -4.86 16.26
N ARG A 98 8.80 -5.68 17.05
CA ARG A 98 10.09 -5.33 17.67
C ARG A 98 11.24 -6.25 17.24
N LYS A 99 10.94 -7.38 16.59
CA LYS A 99 11.92 -8.40 16.19
C LYS A 99 11.73 -8.80 14.74
N THR A 100 12.82 -9.20 14.08
CA THR A 100 12.79 -9.67 12.68
C THR A 100 11.78 -10.80 12.46
N ARG A 101 11.65 -11.74 13.42
CA ARG A 101 10.69 -12.86 13.33
C ARG A 101 9.23 -12.36 13.27
N GLU A 102 8.92 -11.28 13.92
CA GLU A 102 7.59 -10.68 13.93
C GLU A 102 7.28 -10.05 12.57
N LEU A 103 8.24 -9.29 12.00
CA LEU A 103 8.13 -8.80 10.62
C LEU A 103 7.99 -9.94 9.60
N GLN A 104 8.74 -11.03 9.77
CA GLN A 104 8.65 -12.20 8.90
C GLN A 104 7.25 -12.84 8.93
N ARG A 105 6.62 -12.95 10.11
CA ARG A 105 5.28 -13.51 10.26
C ARG A 105 4.22 -12.62 9.59
N VAL A 106 4.32 -11.30 9.76
CA VAL A 106 3.40 -10.36 9.11
C VAL A 106 3.59 -10.38 7.59
N ALA A 107 4.83 -10.33 7.11
CA ALA A 107 5.11 -10.41 5.67
C ALA A 107 4.63 -11.74 5.06
N PHE A 108 4.73 -12.85 5.78
CA PHE A 108 4.19 -14.14 5.36
C PHE A 108 2.66 -14.13 5.31
N ALA A 109 2.00 -13.57 6.32
CA ALA A 109 0.54 -13.43 6.36
C ALA A 109 0.03 -12.58 5.18
N MET A 110 0.70 -11.47 4.88
CA MET A 110 0.41 -10.63 3.72
C MET A 110 0.62 -11.38 2.40
N ALA A 111 1.70 -12.16 2.27
CA ALA A 111 1.97 -12.94 1.06
C ALA A 111 0.92 -14.03 0.84
N LEU A 112 0.50 -14.72 1.92
CA LEU A 112 -0.56 -15.74 1.87
C LEU A 112 -1.92 -15.11 1.49
N SER A 113 -2.25 -13.99 2.08
CA SER A 113 -3.45 -13.22 1.76
C SER A 113 -3.44 -12.76 0.31
N ALA A 114 -2.31 -12.23 -0.18
CA ALA A 114 -2.16 -11.82 -1.57
C ALA A 114 -2.35 -13.00 -2.54
N ALA A 115 -1.83 -14.18 -2.21
CA ALA A 115 -2.05 -15.38 -3.02
C ALA A 115 -3.53 -15.73 -3.14
N LEU A 116 -4.31 -15.61 -2.06
CA LEU A 116 -5.76 -15.85 -2.09
C LEU A 116 -6.50 -14.80 -2.93
N VAL A 117 -6.15 -13.52 -2.78
CA VAL A 117 -6.69 -12.43 -3.63
C VAL A 117 -6.43 -12.69 -5.09
N ILE A 118 -5.20 -13.08 -5.45
CA ILE A 118 -4.80 -13.37 -6.83
C ILE A 118 -5.53 -14.61 -7.38
N LEU A 119 -5.64 -15.67 -6.59
CA LEU A 119 -6.38 -16.88 -6.98
C LEU A 119 -7.86 -16.56 -7.24
N TYR A 120 -8.48 -15.72 -6.40
CA TYR A 120 -9.85 -15.28 -6.64
C TYR A 120 -9.95 -14.37 -7.88
N GLY A 121 -8.94 -13.53 -8.14
CA GLY A 121 -8.84 -12.76 -9.38
C GLY A 121 -8.77 -13.67 -10.63
N PHE A 122 -7.96 -14.72 -10.60
CA PHE A 122 -7.91 -15.71 -11.68
C PHE A 122 -9.24 -16.45 -11.85
N TYR A 123 -9.90 -16.82 -10.75
CA TYR A 123 -11.25 -17.39 -10.80
C TYR A 123 -12.24 -16.45 -11.50
N GLN A 124 -12.24 -15.17 -11.16
CA GLN A 124 -13.08 -14.16 -11.81
C GLN A 124 -12.80 -14.06 -13.31
N PHE A 125 -11.54 -14.08 -13.71
CA PHE A 125 -11.15 -13.96 -15.11
C PHE A 125 -11.58 -15.17 -15.95
N ILE A 126 -11.47 -16.39 -15.38
CA ILE A 126 -11.78 -17.65 -16.09
C ILE A 126 -13.29 -17.90 -16.17
N PHE A 127 -14.00 -17.72 -15.05
CA PHE A 127 -15.41 -18.09 -14.95
C PHE A 127 -16.38 -16.92 -15.18
N GLY A 128 -15.86 -15.68 -15.20
CA GLY A 128 -16.66 -14.48 -15.27
C GLY A 128 -17.36 -14.17 -13.94
N ILE A 129 -17.83 -12.95 -13.79
CA ILE A 129 -18.68 -12.51 -12.67
C ILE A 129 -19.73 -11.55 -13.22
N ASP A 130 -20.94 -11.63 -12.68
CA ASP A 130 -21.97 -10.64 -12.96
C ASP A 130 -21.56 -9.29 -12.37
N ILE A 131 -21.31 -8.33 -13.26
CA ILE A 131 -20.90 -6.95 -12.95
C ILE A 131 -22.03 -5.95 -13.16
N SER A 132 -23.23 -6.43 -13.50
CA SER A 132 -24.39 -5.57 -13.81
C SER A 132 -24.79 -4.65 -12.65
N SER A 133 -24.45 -5.00 -11.41
CA SER A 133 -24.68 -4.19 -10.21
C SER A 133 -23.54 -3.21 -9.87
N MET A 134 -22.41 -3.26 -10.60
CA MET A 134 -21.20 -2.48 -10.28
C MET A 134 -21.30 -1.07 -10.89
N LYS A 135 -21.30 -0.05 -10.04
CA LYS A 135 -21.45 1.37 -10.42
C LYS A 135 -20.30 1.94 -11.26
N TRP A 136 -19.18 1.25 -11.40
CA TRP A 136 -18.00 1.72 -12.16
C TRP A 136 -17.94 1.17 -13.59
N VAL A 137 -18.95 0.40 -14.01
CA VAL A 137 -19.04 -0.20 -15.36
C VAL A 137 -20.19 0.47 -16.13
N ASP A 138 -19.85 1.15 -17.19
CA ASP A 138 -20.78 1.46 -18.25
C ASP A 138 -20.69 0.33 -19.29
N GLY A 139 -21.48 -0.72 -19.08
CA GLY A 139 -21.46 -1.92 -19.92
C GLY A 139 -21.96 -1.69 -21.34
N GLU A 140 -22.73 -0.63 -21.58
CA GLU A 140 -23.20 -0.26 -22.92
C GLU A 140 -22.13 0.49 -23.72
N ALA A 141 -21.42 1.42 -23.06
CA ALA A 141 -20.37 2.21 -23.72
C ALA A 141 -19.04 1.42 -23.90
N PHE A 142 -18.76 0.48 -22.99
CA PHE A 142 -17.51 -0.28 -22.97
C PHE A 142 -17.72 -1.76 -22.64
N PRO A 143 -18.31 -2.56 -23.54
CA PRO A 143 -18.56 -4.00 -23.29
C PRO A 143 -17.31 -4.81 -22.99
N GLU A 144 -16.15 -4.37 -23.46
CA GLU A 144 -14.85 -4.98 -23.20
C GLU A 144 -14.42 -4.88 -21.73
N LEU A 145 -14.95 -3.90 -20.99
CA LEU A 145 -14.67 -3.70 -19.56
C LEU A 145 -15.36 -4.74 -18.67
N SER A 146 -16.31 -5.50 -19.20
CA SER A 146 -17.01 -6.55 -18.48
C SER A 146 -16.10 -7.67 -17.98
N LYS A 147 -14.86 -7.79 -18.51
CA LYS A 147 -13.87 -8.79 -18.10
C LYS A 147 -12.84 -8.28 -17.08
N ARG A 148 -12.94 -7.03 -16.61
CA ARG A 148 -11.97 -6.49 -15.64
C ARG A 148 -12.07 -7.20 -14.30
N VAL A 149 -10.93 -7.71 -13.83
CA VAL A 149 -10.83 -8.37 -12.52
C VAL A 149 -10.73 -7.31 -11.41
N PHE A 150 -11.47 -7.51 -10.32
CA PHE A 150 -11.42 -6.66 -9.12
C PHE A 150 -11.22 -7.47 -7.83
N SER A 151 -11.31 -8.80 -7.88
CA SER A 151 -11.12 -9.73 -6.77
C SER A 151 -11.97 -9.33 -5.54
N THR A 152 -11.37 -9.24 -4.38
CA THR A 152 -11.99 -8.81 -3.11
C THR A 152 -12.01 -7.30 -2.90
N TRP A 153 -11.51 -6.51 -3.85
CA TRP A 153 -11.35 -5.06 -3.72
C TRP A 153 -12.48 -4.24 -4.32
N GLU A 154 -13.46 -4.90 -4.91
CA GLU A 154 -14.68 -4.30 -5.50
C GLU A 154 -14.43 -3.28 -6.63
N ASN A 155 -13.18 -2.88 -6.85
CA ASN A 155 -12.76 -1.94 -7.90
C ASN A 155 -11.43 -2.38 -8.53
N PRO A 156 -11.37 -2.50 -9.89
CA PRO A 156 -10.16 -2.93 -10.59
C PRO A 156 -8.95 -2.02 -10.37
N ASN A 157 -9.14 -0.71 -10.26
CA ASN A 157 -8.03 0.23 -10.06
C ASN A 157 -7.45 0.10 -8.65
N ILE A 158 -8.31 -0.13 -7.64
CA ILE A 158 -7.86 -0.33 -6.26
C ILE A 158 -7.14 -1.68 -6.15
N LEU A 159 -7.69 -2.74 -6.75
CA LEU A 159 -6.98 -4.03 -6.85
C LEU A 159 -5.61 -3.84 -7.51
N ALA A 160 -5.53 -3.11 -8.61
CA ALA A 160 -4.28 -2.86 -9.31
C ALA A 160 -3.24 -2.16 -8.41
N GLY A 161 -3.64 -1.11 -7.68
CA GLY A 161 -2.76 -0.44 -6.72
C GLY A 161 -2.31 -1.37 -5.57
N TYR A 162 -3.17 -2.28 -5.11
CA TYR A 162 -2.80 -3.32 -4.15
C TYR A 162 -1.76 -4.29 -4.74
N LEU A 163 -1.97 -4.76 -5.98
CA LEU A 163 -1.06 -5.67 -6.67
C LEU A 163 0.31 -5.02 -6.94
N ASP A 164 0.35 -3.73 -7.21
CA ASP A 164 1.59 -2.96 -7.30
C ASP A 164 2.39 -3.01 -5.99
N ILE A 165 1.73 -2.82 -4.84
CA ILE A 165 2.35 -2.94 -3.52
C ILE A 165 2.91 -4.35 -3.32
N VAL A 166 2.13 -5.38 -3.65
CA VAL A 166 2.55 -6.79 -3.51
C VAL A 166 3.76 -7.07 -4.41
N ALA A 167 3.74 -6.64 -5.67
CA ALA A 167 4.86 -6.80 -6.60
C ALA A 167 6.14 -6.12 -6.09
N CYS A 168 6.05 -4.89 -5.59
CA CYS A 168 7.17 -4.16 -5.01
C CYS A 168 7.79 -4.88 -3.81
N ILE A 169 6.96 -5.37 -2.89
CA ILE A 169 7.44 -6.13 -1.71
C ILE A 169 8.07 -7.45 -2.15
N ALA A 170 7.45 -8.17 -3.09
CA ALA A 170 7.98 -9.42 -3.61
C ALA A 170 9.36 -9.23 -4.25
N VAL A 171 9.53 -8.22 -5.11
CA VAL A 171 10.83 -7.89 -5.75
C VAL A 171 11.91 -7.59 -4.71
N GLY A 172 11.59 -6.80 -3.68
CA GLY A 172 12.52 -6.51 -2.58
C GLY A 172 12.96 -7.77 -1.84
N LEU A 173 12.08 -8.77 -1.69
CA LEU A 173 12.36 -10.02 -0.99
C LEU A 173 13.04 -11.08 -1.85
N VAL A 174 12.79 -11.16 -3.16
CA VAL A 174 13.37 -12.17 -4.08
C VAL A 174 14.89 -12.23 -3.97
N GLY A 175 15.56 -11.07 -3.91
CA GLY A 175 17.02 -10.98 -3.85
C GLY A 175 17.64 -11.45 -2.53
N VAL A 176 16.87 -11.63 -1.46
CA VAL A 176 17.36 -11.90 -0.09
C VAL A 176 16.87 -13.22 0.50
N LEU A 177 15.82 -13.82 -0.06
CA LEU A 177 15.25 -15.08 0.40
C LEU A 177 16.10 -16.28 -0.01
N GLN A 178 16.00 -17.38 0.75
CA GLN A 178 16.61 -18.66 0.42
C GLN A 178 15.90 -19.33 -0.76
N ARG A 179 16.58 -20.31 -1.40
CA ARG A 179 16.13 -20.92 -2.66
C ARG A 179 14.64 -21.28 -2.69
N GLY A 180 14.13 -22.03 -1.71
CA GLY A 180 12.70 -22.42 -1.69
C GLY A 180 11.77 -21.22 -1.55
N TRP A 181 12.02 -20.34 -0.58
CA TRP A 181 11.24 -19.14 -0.37
C TRP A 181 11.37 -18.13 -1.52
N ARG A 182 12.54 -18.08 -2.16
CA ARG A 182 12.77 -17.27 -3.36
C ARG A 182 11.90 -17.72 -4.51
N ILE A 183 11.80 -19.03 -4.75
CA ILE A 183 10.92 -19.58 -5.80
C ILE A 183 9.47 -19.19 -5.54
N LEU A 184 8.98 -19.35 -4.31
CA LEU A 184 7.62 -18.94 -3.95
C LEU A 184 7.39 -17.42 -4.14
N ALA A 185 8.38 -16.59 -3.80
CA ALA A 185 8.29 -15.15 -4.01
C ALA A 185 8.28 -14.78 -5.51
N ILE A 186 9.04 -15.49 -6.34
CA ILE A 186 9.02 -15.32 -7.81
C ILE A 186 7.67 -15.74 -8.37
N LEU A 187 7.13 -16.89 -7.93
CA LEU A 187 5.81 -17.36 -8.38
C LEU A 187 4.71 -16.37 -7.98
N LEU A 188 4.76 -15.86 -6.74
CA LEU A 188 3.84 -14.83 -6.29
C LEU A 188 3.98 -13.56 -7.14
N LEU A 189 5.19 -13.10 -7.44
CA LEU A 189 5.43 -11.93 -8.27
C LEU A 189 4.86 -12.10 -9.68
N VAL A 190 5.13 -13.23 -10.33
CA VAL A 190 4.62 -13.52 -11.68
C VAL A 190 3.08 -13.58 -11.67
N ALA A 191 2.49 -14.27 -10.70
CA ALA A 191 1.04 -14.33 -10.55
C ALA A 191 0.42 -12.96 -10.28
N THR A 192 1.11 -12.12 -9.48
CA THR A 192 0.70 -10.73 -9.20
C THR A 192 0.67 -9.90 -10.48
N LEU A 193 1.73 -9.96 -11.28
CA LEU A 193 1.82 -9.20 -12.54
C LEU A 193 0.80 -9.70 -13.58
N ALA A 194 0.55 -11.01 -13.64
CA ALA A 194 -0.50 -11.55 -14.48
C ALA A 194 -1.89 -11.07 -14.07
N CYS A 195 -2.21 -11.14 -12.76
CA CYS A 195 -3.47 -10.63 -12.23
C CYS A 195 -3.63 -9.12 -12.43
N LEU A 196 -2.53 -8.35 -12.31
CA LEU A 196 -2.51 -6.91 -12.59
C LEU A 196 -2.88 -6.63 -14.05
N GLY A 197 -2.34 -7.35 -15.02
CA GLY A 197 -2.75 -7.25 -16.43
C GLY A 197 -4.25 -7.46 -16.62
N MET A 198 -4.85 -8.45 -15.94
CA MET A 198 -6.28 -8.76 -16.00
C MET A 198 -7.18 -7.68 -15.39
N THR A 199 -6.62 -6.73 -14.62
CA THR A 199 -7.38 -5.55 -14.14
C THR A 199 -7.63 -4.53 -15.24
N TYR A 200 -6.86 -4.56 -16.33
CA TYR A 200 -6.83 -3.55 -17.38
C TYR A 200 -6.63 -2.11 -16.86
N ALA A 201 -6.00 -1.94 -15.69
CA ALA A 201 -5.71 -0.65 -15.08
C ALA A 201 -4.38 -0.09 -15.64
N ARG A 202 -4.47 0.65 -16.76
CA ARG A 202 -3.32 1.19 -17.52
C ARG A 202 -2.33 1.96 -16.64
N GLY A 203 -2.85 2.84 -15.79
CA GLY A 203 -2.02 3.68 -14.89
C GLY A 203 -1.16 2.82 -13.96
N ALA A 204 -1.76 1.85 -13.27
CA ALA A 204 -1.04 0.97 -12.35
C ALA A 204 -0.02 0.07 -13.10
N CYS A 205 -0.39 -0.49 -14.26
CA CYS A 205 0.56 -1.26 -15.08
C CYS A 205 1.79 -0.42 -15.48
N LEU A 206 1.59 0.84 -15.85
CA LEU A 206 2.68 1.76 -16.18
C LEU A 206 3.52 2.09 -14.93
N VAL A 207 2.86 2.39 -13.80
CA VAL A 207 3.54 2.71 -12.54
C VAL A 207 4.43 1.57 -12.08
N VAL A 208 3.91 0.34 -12.01
CA VAL A 208 4.74 -0.80 -11.59
C VAL A 208 5.90 -1.04 -12.56
N ALA A 209 5.68 -0.91 -13.88
CA ALA A 209 6.73 -1.03 -14.87
C ALA A 209 7.84 0.01 -14.65
N VAL A 210 7.48 1.29 -14.44
CA VAL A 210 8.46 2.38 -14.18
C VAL A 210 9.21 2.15 -12.87
N VAL A 211 8.51 1.78 -11.78
CA VAL A 211 9.13 1.53 -10.47
C VAL A 211 10.11 0.36 -10.53
N LEU A 212 9.69 -0.75 -11.13
CA LEU A 212 10.54 -1.94 -11.25
C LEU A 212 11.67 -1.72 -12.25
N ALA A 213 11.44 -0.98 -13.34
CA ALA A 213 12.49 -0.62 -14.28
C ALA A 213 13.55 0.28 -13.62
N GLY A 214 13.14 1.30 -12.88
CA GLY A 214 14.06 2.14 -12.13
C GLY A 214 14.87 1.34 -11.10
N TYR A 215 14.23 0.44 -10.37
CA TYR A 215 14.94 -0.44 -9.44
C TYR A 215 15.88 -1.40 -10.17
N GLY A 216 15.45 -1.99 -11.29
CA GLY A 216 16.25 -2.90 -12.12
C GLY A 216 17.49 -2.21 -12.68
N ALA A 217 17.35 -0.99 -13.22
CA ALA A 217 18.46 -0.20 -13.73
C ALA A 217 19.52 0.12 -12.66
N LEU A 218 19.08 0.35 -11.41
CA LEU A 218 19.96 0.72 -10.31
C LEU A 218 20.61 -0.47 -9.59
N ARG A 219 20.02 -1.68 -9.69
CA ARG A 219 20.39 -2.82 -8.83
C ARG A 219 20.67 -4.12 -9.55
N ASP A 220 19.84 -4.50 -10.51
CA ASP A 220 19.97 -5.78 -11.24
C ASP A 220 19.22 -5.70 -12.58
N TRP A 221 19.96 -5.60 -13.68
CA TRP A 221 19.43 -5.54 -15.04
C TRP A 221 18.52 -6.73 -15.42
N ARG A 222 18.63 -7.86 -14.69
CA ARG A 222 17.77 -9.04 -14.92
C ARG A 222 16.30 -8.73 -14.65
N ILE A 223 16.02 -7.76 -13.78
CA ILE A 223 14.68 -7.27 -13.53
C ILE A 223 14.13 -6.57 -14.78
N LEU A 224 14.97 -5.74 -15.44
CA LEU A 224 14.58 -5.13 -16.72
C LEU A 224 14.24 -6.18 -17.77
N LEU A 225 15.08 -7.21 -17.90
CA LEU A 225 14.81 -8.32 -18.81
C LEU A 225 13.49 -9.02 -18.43
N GLY A 226 13.24 -9.27 -17.15
CA GLY A 226 11.99 -9.85 -16.66
C GLY A 226 10.77 -9.01 -17.02
N ILE A 227 10.84 -7.69 -16.86
CA ILE A 227 9.75 -6.76 -17.24
C ILE A 227 9.49 -6.82 -18.75
N VAL A 228 10.55 -6.80 -19.56
CA VAL A 228 10.42 -6.87 -21.01
C VAL A 228 9.79 -8.21 -21.42
N VAL A 229 10.24 -9.34 -20.86
CA VAL A 229 9.71 -10.67 -21.20
C VAL A 229 8.25 -10.81 -20.77
N VAL A 230 7.92 -10.42 -19.52
CA VAL A 230 6.53 -10.51 -19.01
C VAL A 230 5.63 -9.53 -19.75
N GLY A 231 6.09 -8.28 -19.96
CA GLY A 231 5.32 -7.27 -20.69
C GLY A 231 5.07 -7.66 -22.15
N ALA A 232 6.11 -8.06 -22.88
CA ALA A 232 5.96 -8.52 -24.26
C ALA A 232 5.06 -9.76 -24.34
N GLY A 233 5.22 -10.72 -23.42
CA GLY A 233 4.36 -11.89 -23.35
C GLY A 233 2.89 -11.53 -23.14
N ALA A 234 2.60 -10.61 -22.21
CA ALA A 234 1.24 -10.13 -21.94
C ALA A 234 0.62 -9.44 -23.18
N LEU A 235 1.37 -8.58 -23.85
CA LEU A 235 0.92 -7.87 -25.06
C LEU A 235 0.68 -8.80 -26.26
N LEU A 236 1.45 -9.89 -26.37
CA LEU A 236 1.26 -10.88 -27.43
C LEU A 236 0.05 -11.80 -27.18
N VAL A 237 -0.26 -12.06 -25.91
CA VAL A 237 -1.36 -12.97 -25.52
C VAL A 237 -2.71 -12.24 -25.47
N ASP A 238 -2.72 -10.96 -25.10
CA ASP A 238 -3.94 -10.16 -24.96
C ASP A 238 -3.87 -8.86 -25.80
N PRO A 239 -4.42 -8.87 -27.04
CA PRO A 239 -4.47 -7.69 -27.89
C PRO A 239 -5.25 -6.51 -27.27
N VAL A 240 -6.28 -6.79 -26.46
CA VAL A 240 -7.06 -5.74 -25.78
C VAL A 240 -6.21 -5.00 -24.76
N LEU A 241 -5.37 -5.72 -24.03
CA LEU A 241 -4.40 -5.11 -23.11
C LEU A 241 -3.37 -4.28 -23.89
N ALA A 242 -2.89 -4.78 -25.03
CA ALA A 242 -1.95 -4.06 -25.89
C ALA A 242 -2.55 -2.74 -26.39
N ASP A 243 -3.75 -2.76 -26.96
CA ASP A 243 -4.44 -1.56 -27.45
C ASP A 243 -4.71 -0.55 -26.33
N ARG A 244 -5.05 -1.04 -25.14
CA ARG A 244 -5.26 -0.18 -23.96
C ARG A 244 -4.00 0.47 -23.46
N LEU A 245 -2.87 -0.22 -23.44
CA LEU A 245 -1.59 0.37 -23.03
C LEU A 245 -1.08 1.37 -24.07
N LEU A 246 -1.21 1.05 -25.37
CA LEU A 246 -0.84 1.95 -26.45
C LEU A 246 -1.75 3.20 -26.50
N SER A 247 -3.03 3.10 -26.11
CA SER A 247 -3.95 4.24 -26.11
C SER A 247 -3.52 5.37 -25.18
N VAL A 248 -2.67 5.10 -24.16
CA VAL A 248 -2.08 6.15 -23.31
C VAL A 248 -1.24 7.15 -24.13
N PHE A 249 -0.64 6.68 -25.24
CA PHE A 249 0.24 7.50 -26.10
C PHE A 249 -0.45 8.01 -27.37
N THR A 250 -1.56 7.40 -27.78
CA THR A 250 -2.12 7.63 -29.10
C THR A 250 -3.47 8.35 -29.10
N ARG A 251 -4.18 8.37 -27.99
CA ARG A 251 -5.53 8.98 -27.89
C ARG A 251 -5.68 9.77 -26.61
N VAL A 252 -6.21 10.99 -26.72
CA VAL A 252 -6.79 11.68 -25.58
C VAL A 252 -8.09 10.93 -25.25
N ASP A 253 -8.09 10.24 -24.11
CA ASP A 253 -9.17 9.38 -23.65
C ASP A 253 -10.13 10.21 -22.79
N THR A 254 -11.44 10.05 -23.00
CA THR A 254 -12.51 10.65 -22.17
C THR A 254 -12.25 10.52 -20.67
N SER A 255 -11.66 9.40 -20.23
CA SER A 255 -11.28 9.20 -18.83
C SER A 255 -10.16 10.15 -18.37
N SER A 256 -9.25 10.54 -19.24
CA SER A 256 -8.18 11.50 -18.92
C SER A 256 -8.68 12.93 -18.93
N GLU A 257 -9.55 13.27 -19.87
CA GLU A 257 -10.23 14.58 -19.92
C GLU A 257 -11.10 14.80 -18.68
N MET A 258 -11.88 13.80 -18.29
CA MET A 258 -12.68 13.84 -17.07
C MET A 258 -11.82 14.06 -15.81
N ARG A 259 -10.64 13.42 -15.72
CA ARG A 259 -9.72 13.65 -14.58
C ARG A 259 -9.21 15.09 -14.54
N ILE A 260 -8.88 15.68 -15.68
CA ILE A 260 -8.45 17.10 -15.75
C ILE A 260 -9.58 18.00 -15.23
N ALA A 261 -10.81 17.77 -15.67
CA ALA A 261 -11.97 18.48 -15.19
C ALA A 261 -12.17 18.35 -13.67
N PHE A 262 -12.01 17.12 -13.12
CA PHE A 262 -12.07 16.90 -11.67
C PHE A 262 -10.95 17.66 -10.93
N TRP A 263 -9.74 17.72 -11.50
CA TRP A 263 -8.63 18.42 -10.87
C TRP A 263 -8.85 19.94 -10.87
N GLU A 264 -9.36 20.52 -11.96
CA GLU A 264 -9.70 21.94 -12.02
C GLU A 264 -10.76 22.30 -10.98
N SER A 265 -11.85 21.53 -10.91
CA SER A 265 -12.88 21.68 -9.88
C SER A 265 -12.31 21.53 -8.46
N THR A 266 -11.41 20.56 -8.25
CA THR A 266 -10.79 20.33 -6.95
C THR A 266 -9.84 21.46 -6.55
N ILE A 267 -9.10 22.02 -7.50
CA ILE A 267 -8.23 23.18 -7.25
C ILE A 267 -9.08 24.38 -6.83
N ALA A 268 -10.23 24.62 -7.47
CA ALA A 268 -11.14 25.68 -7.06
C ALA A 268 -11.63 25.47 -5.61
N MET A 269 -12.04 24.24 -5.23
CA MET A 269 -12.39 23.91 -3.82
C MET A 269 -11.24 24.21 -2.84
N VAL A 270 -10.01 23.88 -3.21
CA VAL A 270 -8.82 24.13 -2.36
C VAL A 270 -8.56 25.63 -2.22
N MET A 271 -8.77 26.41 -3.29
CA MET A 271 -8.58 27.86 -3.24
C MET A 271 -9.60 28.54 -2.36
N ASP A 272 -10.85 28.07 -2.35
CA ASP A 272 -11.92 28.63 -1.50
C ASP A 272 -11.80 28.16 -0.04
N HIS A 273 -11.27 26.95 0.18
CA HIS A 273 -11.18 26.33 1.53
C HIS A 273 -9.76 25.87 1.88
N PRO A 274 -8.73 26.75 1.87
CA PRO A 274 -7.32 26.32 1.93
C PRO A 274 -6.87 25.78 3.31
N PHE A 275 -7.54 26.11 4.41
CA PHE A 275 -7.05 25.78 5.77
C PHE A 275 -7.59 24.48 6.33
N LEU A 276 -8.89 24.29 6.33
CA LEU A 276 -9.57 23.09 6.85
C LEU A 276 -10.27 22.27 5.77
N GLY A 277 -10.22 22.74 4.53
CA GLY A 277 -10.90 22.09 3.42
C GLY A 277 -12.43 22.20 3.50
N ILE A 278 -13.10 21.33 2.75
CA ILE A 278 -14.57 21.23 2.67
C ILE A 278 -15.15 20.28 3.74
N GLY A 279 -14.31 19.66 4.57
CA GLY A 279 -14.69 18.66 5.56
C GLY A 279 -14.37 17.23 5.12
N TRP A 280 -14.01 16.37 6.07
CA TRP A 280 -13.64 14.97 5.82
C TRP A 280 -14.78 14.19 5.15
N GLY A 281 -14.49 13.55 4.01
CA GLY A 281 -15.44 12.72 3.27
C GLY A 281 -16.59 13.49 2.62
N MET A 282 -16.44 14.82 2.42
CA MET A 282 -17.48 15.68 1.87
C MET A 282 -17.35 15.90 0.36
N TYR A 283 -16.34 15.34 -0.29
CA TYR A 283 -16.05 15.60 -1.69
C TYR A 283 -17.29 15.44 -2.60
N PHE A 284 -18.00 14.31 -2.48
CA PHE A 284 -19.17 14.02 -3.33
C PHE A 284 -20.36 14.97 -3.10
N MET A 285 -20.47 15.57 -1.91
CA MET A 285 -21.53 16.55 -1.60
C MET A 285 -21.22 17.94 -2.16
N VAL A 286 -19.94 18.33 -2.10
CA VAL A 286 -19.50 19.67 -2.48
C VAL A 286 -19.15 19.76 -3.97
N TYR A 287 -18.70 18.65 -4.58
CA TYR A 287 -18.30 18.61 -5.98
C TYR A 287 -19.34 19.20 -6.94
N PRO A 288 -20.66 18.97 -6.82
CA PRO A 288 -21.65 19.54 -7.74
C PRO A 288 -21.66 21.07 -7.79
N GLU A 289 -21.21 21.77 -6.74
CA GLU A 289 -21.11 23.24 -6.71
C GLU A 289 -19.91 23.74 -7.55
N TYR A 290 -18.92 22.88 -7.80
CA TYR A 290 -17.69 23.15 -8.55
C TYR A 290 -17.65 22.39 -9.88
N ASP A 291 -18.75 21.73 -10.27
CA ASP A 291 -18.81 20.99 -11.53
C ASP A 291 -19.04 21.93 -12.72
N PHE A 292 -17.94 22.34 -13.33
CA PHE A 292 -17.97 23.24 -14.49
C PHE A 292 -18.24 22.52 -15.83
N TYR A 293 -18.06 21.20 -15.89
CA TYR A 293 -17.98 20.45 -17.16
C TYR A 293 -19.06 19.37 -17.32
N LEU A 294 -19.49 18.73 -16.22
CA LEU A 294 -20.37 17.56 -16.24
C LEU A 294 -21.79 17.85 -15.74
N GLN A 295 -22.22 19.09 -15.78
CA GLN A 295 -23.52 19.57 -15.26
C GLN A 295 -24.68 18.66 -15.69
N GLY A 296 -25.26 17.95 -14.71
CA GLY A 296 -26.41 17.08 -14.93
C GLY A 296 -26.05 15.62 -15.30
N ALA A 297 -24.78 15.22 -15.26
CA ALA A 297 -24.41 13.80 -15.40
C ALA A 297 -24.93 13.00 -14.18
N PRO A 298 -25.54 11.81 -14.39
CA PRO A 298 -26.10 11.01 -13.30
C PRO A 298 -25.03 10.33 -12.42
N VAL A 299 -23.75 10.64 -12.62
CA VAL A 299 -22.61 10.00 -11.95
C VAL A 299 -22.20 10.79 -10.72
N GLN A 300 -22.26 10.17 -9.56
CA GLN A 300 -21.71 10.76 -8.34
C GLN A 300 -20.18 10.67 -8.33
N ILE A 301 -19.51 11.80 -8.34
CA ILE A 301 -18.05 11.89 -8.25
C ILE A 301 -17.67 11.88 -6.77
N VAL A 302 -17.07 10.77 -6.32
CA VAL A 302 -16.78 10.52 -4.89
C VAL A 302 -15.41 10.99 -4.44
N HIS A 303 -14.49 11.27 -5.36
CA HIS A 303 -13.13 11.75 -5.10
C HIS A 303 -12.49 12.37 -6.35
N ALA A 304 -11.40 13.12 -6.15
CA ALA A 304 -10.69 13.88 -7.18
C ALA A 304 -9.92 13.03 -8.21
N HIS A 305 -9.86 11.72 -8.11
CA HIS A 305 -8.93 10.87 -8.87
C HIS A 305 -7.46 11.39 -8.83
N ASN A 306 -7.09 12.00 -7.71
CA ASN A 306 -5.76 12.47 -7.38
C ASN A 306 -5.65 12.54 -5.85
N MET A 307 -4.78 11.73 -5.27
CA MET A 307 -4.64 11.61 -3.82
C MET A 307 -4.26 12.93 -3.16
N TYR A 308 -3.39 13.69 -3.80
CA TYR A 308 -2.85 14.95 -3.27
C TYR A 308 -3.92 16.04 -3.22
N LEU A 309 -4.62 16.20 -4.34
CA LEU A 309 -5.71 17.17 -4.47
C LEU A 309 -6.89 16.79 -3.57
N ASN A 310 -7.22 15.48 -3.46
CA ASN A 310 -8.33 15.04 -2.63
C ASN A 310 -8.11 15.39 -1.16
N TYR A 311 -6.93 15.08 -0.60
CA TYR A 311 -6.63 15.47 0.78
C TYR A 311 -6.58 17.00 0.96
N ALA A 312 -6.04 17.73 -0.02
CA ALA A 312 -6.03 19.20 0.05
C ALA A 312 -7.46 19.79 0.04
N ALA A 313 -8.37 19.21 -0.74
CA ALA A 313 -9.77 19.64 -0.77
C ALA A 313 -10.51 19.29 0.54
N GLU A 314 -10.38 18.05 1.03
CA GLU A 314 -11.19 17.60 2.18
C GLU A 314 -10.69 18.14 3.54
N ILE A 315 -9.38 18.26 3.73
CA ILE A 315 -8.78 18.62 5.03
C ILE A 315 -7.85 19.84 4.95
N GLY A 316 -7.91 20.55 3.84
CA GLY A 316 -7.09 21.73 3.60
C GLY A 316 -5.61 21.41 3.35
N ILE A 317 -4.85 22.45 2.96
CA ILE A 317 -3.41 22.35 2.70
C ILE A 317 -2.63 21.85 3.94
N PRO A 318 -2.89 22.36 5.17
CA PRO A 318 -2.18 21.87 6.36
C PRO A 318 -2.41 20.38 6.64
N GLY A 319 -3.64 19.89 6.43
CA GLY A 319 -3.99 18.48 6.59
C GLY A 319 -3.31 17.61 5.53
N ALA A 320 -3.34 18.03 4.27
CA ALA A 320 -2.61 17.36 3.19
C ALA A 320 -1.11 17.30 3.47
N LEU A 321 -0.49 18.41 3.88
CA LEU A 321 0.95 18.46 4.23
C LEU A 321 1.27 17.53 5.41
N SER A 322 0.41 17.41 6.41
CA SER A 322 0.61 16.47 7.53
C SER A 322 0.61 15.01 7.05
N PHE A 323 -0.32 14.66 6.15
CA PHE A 323 -0.35 13.34 5.51
C PHE A 323 0.89 13.09 4.68
N LEU A 324 1.30 14.05 3.85
CA LEU A 324 2.49 13.92 2.99
C LEU A 324 3.77 13.79 3.83
N TRP A 325 3.87 14.49 4.94
CA TRP A 325 4.99 14.33 5.88
C TRP A 325 5.02 12.91 6.46
N PHE A 326 3.91 12.36 6.90
CA PHE A 326 3.81 10.97 7.35
C PHE A 326 4.18 9.98 6.23
N PHE A 327 3.61 10.17 5.05
CA PHE A 327 3.77 9.29 3.89
C PHE A 327 5.22 9.30 3.36
N PHE A 328 5.74 10.45 2.97
CA PHE A 328 7.10 10.57 2.45
C PHE A 328 8.16 10.37 3.53
N GLY A 329 7.86 10.69 4.76
CA GLY A 329 8.67 10.34 5.90
C GLY A 329 8.86 8.82 6.02
N SER A 330 7.79 8.05 5.88
CA SER A 330 7.84 6.58 5.88
C SER A 330 8.66 6.04 4.69
N LEU A 331 8.52 6.63 3.50
CA LEU A 331 9.37 6.32 2.35
C LEU A 331 10.86 6.57 2.66
N VAL A 332 11.19 7.75 3.15
CA VAL A 332 12.58 8.11 3.50
C VAL A 332 13.14 7.15 4.55
N LEU A 333 12.34 6.74 5.51
CA LEU A 333 12.74 5.77 6.53
C LEU A 333 13.08 4.41 5.91
N ALA A 334 12.26 3.91 4.96
CA ALA A 334 12.54 2.69 4.23
C ALA A 334 13.86 2.77 3.45
N LEU A 335 14.14 3.94 2.85
CA LEU A 335 15.37 4.18 2.09
C LEU A 335 16.61 4.31 2.99
N ARG A 336 16.46 4.72 4.25
CA ARG A 336 17.54 4.88 5.23
C ARG A 336 18.01 3.56 5.85
N VAL A 337 17.27 2.47 5.71
CA VAL A 337 17.74 1.15 6.18
C VAL A 337 19.01 0.77 5.43
N PRO A 338 20.14 0.51 6.12
CA PRO A 338 21.40 0.19 5.46
C PRO A 338 21.31 -1.05 4.59
N ARG A 339 21.80 -0.98 3.36
CA ARG A 339 21.81 -2.04 2.37
C ARG A 339 23.23 -2.53 2.08
N LYS A 340 24.02 -2.75 3.14
CA LYS A 340 25.46 -3.04 3.05
C LYS A 340 25.85 -4.39 3.63
N THR A 341 24.93 -5.33 3.76
CA THR A 341 25.29 -6.67 4.20
C THR A 341 26.10 -7.37 3.10
N PRO A 342 27.37 -7.72 3.35
CA PRO A 342 28.22 -8.38 2.36
C PRO A 342 27.65 -9.75 1.98
N PRO A 343 28.06 -10.32 0.84
CA PRO A 343 27.76 -11.71 0.48
C PRO A 343 28.23 -12.66 1.59
N TRP A 344 27.53 -13.79 1.74
CA TRP A 344 27.85 -14.75 2.81
C TRP A 344 29.27 -15.31 2.68
N GLU A 345 29.73 -15.52 1.45
CA GLU A 345 31.08 -15.97 1.13
C GLU A 345 32.16 -15.01 1.67
N ALA A 346 31.94 -13.70 1.54
CA ALA A 346 32.83 -12.69 2.09
C ALA A 346 32.80 -12.66 3.63
N VAL A 347 31.64 -12.93 4.24
CA VAL A 347 31.52 -13.05 5.70
C VAL A 347 32.26 -14.29 6.19
N LEU A 348 32.15 -15.42 5.48
CA LEU A 348 32.91 -16.66 5.79
C LEU A 348 34.41 -16.41 5.73
N ALA A 349 34.90 -15.87 4.63
CA ALA A 349 36.33 -15.61 4.44
C ALA A 349 36.91 -14.67 5.50
N ALA A 350 36.16 -13.61 5.86
CA ALA A 350 36.60 -12.65 6.87
C ALA A 350 36.69 -13.23 8.32
N HIS A 351 35.99 -14.33 8.59
CA HIS A 351 35.88 -14.91 9.94
C HIS A 351 36.30 -16.36 10.00
N GLU A 352 37.01 -16.88 9.01
CA GLU A 352 37.40 -18.30 8.90
C GLU A 352 38.14 -18.80 10.16
N HIS A 353 38.98 -17.97 10.77
CA HIS A 353 39.71 -18.31 11.98
C HIS A 353 38.99 -17.92 13.29
N ALA A 354 37.91 -17.17 13.22
CA ALA A 354 37.18 -16.69 14.41
C ALA A 354 36.13 -17.70 14.91
N TRP A 355 35.57 -18.52 14.01
CA TRP A 355 34.53 -19.47 14.36
C TRP A 355 35.12 -20.85 14.69
N LYS A 356 34.99 -21.23 15.94
CA LYS A 356 35.58 -22.49 16.48
C LYS A 356 34.62 -23.68 16.37
N THR A 357 33.30 -23.40 16.21
CA THR A 357 32.29 -24.45 16.19
C THR A 357 31.27 -24.26 15.06
N VAL A 358 30.60 -25.37 14.66
CA VAL A 358 29.48 -25.34 13.74
C VAL A 358 28.32 -24.48 14.28
N ALA A 359 28.20 -24.40 15.61
CA ALA A 359 27.20 -23.57 16.27
C ALA A 359 27.44 -22.08 16.01
N ASP A 360 28.69 -21.63 16.02
CA ASP A 360 29.09 -20.24 15.75
C ASP A 360 28.73 -19.86 14.32
N VAL A 361 29.05 -20.73 13.35
CA VAL A 361 28.68 -20.53 11.93
C VAL A 361 27.16 -20.48 11.74
N ARG A 362 26.39 -21.35 12.39
CA ARG A 362 24.93 -21.35 12.34
C ARG A 362 24.34 -20.07 12.93
N ALA A 363 24.87 -19.59 14.04
CA ALA A 363 24.43 -18.35 14.67
C ALA A 363 24.73 -17.13 13.78
N ALA A 364 25.95 -17.07 13.22
CA ALA A 364 26.35 -16.00 12.28
C ALA A 364 25.50 -16.00 11.01
N LEU A 365 25.27 -17.17 10.40
CA LEU A 365 24.37 -17.31 9.25
C LEU A 365 22.93 -16.87 9.59
N GLY A 366 22.47 -17.19 10.80
CA GLY A 366 21.16 -16.75 11.29
C GLY A 366 21.08 -15.22 11.42
N ARG A 367 22.11 -14.54 11.95
CA ARG A 367 22.20 -13.07 12.00
C ARG A 367 22.21 -12.47 10.61
N TRP A 368 23.09 -12.98 9.72
CA TRP A 368 23.19 -12.52 8.33
C TRP A 368 21.87 -12.64 7.59
N ARG A 369 21.14 -13.76 7.69
CA ARG A 369 19.81 -13.96 7.07
C ARG A 369 18.79 -12.98 7.58
N ARG A 370 18.76 -12.70 8.89
CA ARG A 370 17.84 -11.71 9.47
C ARG A 370 18.11 -10.30 8.93
N ARG A 371 19.38 -9.91 8.84
CA ARG A 371 19.80 -8.62 8.32
C ARG A 371 19.40 -8.47 6.85
N ARG A 372 19.71 -9.46 6.02
CA ARG A 372 19.32 -9.50 4.61
C ARG A 372 17.80 -9.41 4.42
N PHE A 373 17.03 -10.11 5.25
CA PHE A 373 15.56 -10.03 5.20
C PHE A 373 15.06 -8.61 5.48
N VAL A 374 15.58 -7.93 6.52
CA VAL A 374 15.18 -6.55 6.85
C VAL A 374 15.54 -5.59 5.72
N GLU A 375 16.71 -5.74 5.11
CA GLU A 375 17.13 -4.95 3.93
C GLU A 375 16.21 -5.16 2.74
N GLY A 376 15.88 -6.41 2.41
CA GLY A 376 15.00 -6.74 1.30
C GLY A 376 13.57 -6.24 1.52
N LEU A 377 13.03 -6.46 2.73
CA LEU A 377 11.70 -5.97 3.09
C LEU A 377 11.63 -4.45 3.02
N SER A 378 12.61 -3.73 3.58
CA SER A 378 12.67 -2.26 3.50
C SER A 378 12.78 -1.75 2.07
N THR A 379 13.52 -2.46 1.21
CA THR A 379 13.56 -2.16 -0.23
C THR A 379 12.17 -2.28 -0.84
N GLY A 380 11.49 -3.41 -0.62
CA GLY A 380 10.13 -3.62 -1.14
C GLY A 380 9.12 -2.60 -0.62
N LEU A 381 9.19 -2.26 0.69
CA LEU A 381 8.35 -1.21 1.28
C LEU A 381 8.62 0.16 0.65
N GLY A 382 9.89 0.52 0.43
CA GLY A 382 10.25 1.76 -0.24
C GLY A 382 9.70 1.84 -1.68
N LEU A 383 9.83 0.77 -2.45
CA LEU A 383 9.25 0.67 -3.79
C LEU A 383 7.72 0.75 -3.75
N ALA A 384 7.08 0.13 -2.76
CA ALA A 384 5.62 0.21 -2.58
C ALA A 384 5.15 1.64 -2.29
N PHE A 385 5.84 2.40 -1.43
CA PHE A 385 5.55 3.82 -1.22
C PHE A 385 5.72 4.65 -2.49
N ILE A 386 6.78 4.39 -3.28
CA ILE A 386 6.98 5.07 -4.57
C ILE A 386 5.83 4.74 -5.53
N SER A 387 5.40 3.47 -5.59
CA SER A 387 4.28 3.06 -6.43
C SER A 387 2.98 3.75 -6.02
N VAL A 388 2.65 3.79 -4.73
CA VAL A 388 1.47 4.51 -4.22
C VAL A 388 1.56 6.01 -4.53
N ALA A 389 2.74 6.64 -4.40
CA ALA A 389 2.93 8.04 -4.73
C ALA A 389 2.65 8.34 -6.21
N LEU A 390 3.14 7.50 -7.12
CA LEU A 390 2.93 7.67 -8.55
C LEU A 390 1.48 7.39 -8.96
N ASN A 391 0.88 6.31 -8.45
CA ASN A 391 -0.56 6.03 -8.67
C ASN A 391 -1.43 7.18 -8.13
N GLY A 392 -1.05 7.77 -6.99
CA GLY A 392 -1.72 8.88 -6.36
C GLY A 392 -1.83 10.16 -7.21
N LEU A 393 -1.01 10.29 -8.26
CA LEU A 393 -1.10 11.41 -9.22
C LEU A 393 -2.34 11.30 -10.12
N THR A 394 -2.81 10.09 -10.39
CA THR A 394 -3.89 9.84 -11.36
C THR A 394 -5.08 9.09 -10.79
N ASP A 395 -5.02 8.67 -9.51
CA ASP A 395 -6.12 8.05 -8.79
C ASP A 395 -6.02 8.29 -7.29
N HIS A 396 -7.09 8.06 -6.54
CA HIS A 396 -7.11 8.13 -5.08
C HIS A 396 -7.30 6.74 -4.48
N LEU A 397 -6.22 5.93 -4.49
CA LEU A 397 -6.26 4.54 -4.03
C LEU A 397 -6.61 4.38 -2.54
N LEU A 398 -6.37 5.43 -1.74
CA LEU A 398 -6.54 5.42 -0.29
C LEU A 398 -7.94 5.84 0.18
N PHE A 399 -8.89 5.97 -0.74
CA PHE A 399 -10.23 6.44 -0.36
C PHE A 399 -11.05 5.40 0.43
N ASN A 400 -10.67 4.12 0.38
CA ASN A 400 -11.38 3.06 1.10
C ASN A 400 -10.60 2.56 2.33
N ILE A 401 -11.31 1.90 3.24
CA ILE A 401 -10.78 1.39 4.51
C ILE A 401 -9.59 0.46 4.31
N PRO A 402 -9.67 -0.63 3.50
CA PRO A 402 -8.58 -1.59 3.42
C PRO A 402 -7.30 -1.02 2.82
N SER A 403 -7.39 -0.14 1.81
CA SER A 403 -6.19 0.49 1.22
C SER A 403 -5.47 1.37 2.22
N SER A 404 -6.21 2.16 2.99
CA SER A 404 -5.62 3.02 4.00
C SER A 404 -5.07 2.21 5.19
N MET A 405 -5.80 1.21 5.70
CA MET A 405 -5.26 0.30 6.72
C MET A 405 -3.94 -0.34 6.25
N LEU A 406 -3.90 -0.80 5.00
CA LEU A 406 -2.69 -1.37 4.41
C LEU A 406 -1.53 -0.36 4.43
N LEU A 407 -1.74 0.87 3.95
CA LEU A 407 -0.70 1.90 3.94
C LEU A 407 -0.13 2.16 5.35
N TRP A 408 -1.00 2.31 6.35
CA TRP A 408 -0.59 2.57 7.72
C TRP A 408 0.11 1.35 8.36
N MET A 409 -0.27 0.13 7.99
CA MET A 409 0.45 -1.10 8.32
C MET A 409 1.86 -1.11 7.71
N LEU A 410 2.01 -0.74 6.42
CA LEU A 410 3.32 -0.64 5.76
C LEU A 410 4.22 0.41 6.43
N ALA A 411 3.65 1.55 6.84
CA ALA A 411 4.38 2.58 7.59
C ALA A 411 4.88 2.05 8.95
N ALA A 412 4.04 1.30 9.68
CA ALA A 412 4.44 0.67 10.93
C ALA A 412 5.53 -0.39 10.72
N MET A 413 5.41 -1.22 9.68
CA MET A 413 6.44 -2.19 9.31
C MET A 413 7.76 -1.51 8.95
N THR A 414 7.71 -0.37 8.28
CA THR A 414 8.89 0.42 7.92
C THR A 414 9.57 0.99 9.17
N ALA A 415 8.80 1.55 10.10
CA ALA A 415 9.31 2.04 11.38
C ALA A 415 9.96 0.91 12.19
N ALA A 416 9.33 -0.27 12.22
CA ALA A 416 9.88 -1.46 12.88
C ALA A 416 11.17 -1.96 12.20
N ALA A 417 11.20 -2.04 10.88
CA ALA A 417 12.38 -2.47 10.12
C ALA A 417 13.57 -1.53 10.34
N TYR A 418 13.34 -0.22 10.35
CA TYR A 418 14.37 0.77 10.64
C TYR A 418 14.93 0.63 12.06
N ALA A 419 14.08 0.50 13.07
CA ALA A 419 14.50 0.32 14.46
C ALA A 419 15.29 -0.99 14.66
N ILE A 420 14.83 -2.09 14.05
CA ILE A 420 15.53 -3.39 14.09
C ILE A 420 16.89 -3.31 13.41
N ALA A 421 16.97 -2.64 12.25
CA ALA A 421 18.24 -2.46 11.54
C ALA A 421 19.24 -1.59 12.33
N GLY A 422 18.76 -0.60 13.09
CA GLY A 422 19.56 0.21 13.99
C GLY A 422 20.16 -0.65 15.12
N ALA A 423 19.34 -1.44 15.80
CA ALA A 423 19.80 -2.34 16.87
C ALA A 423 20.81 -3.41 16.40
N MET A 424 20.69 -3.86 15.13
CA MET A 424 21.64 -4.83 14.55
C MET A 424 23.03 -4.24 14.21
N LYS A 425 23.20 -2.91 14.26
CA LYS A 425 24.51 -2.28 14.07
C LYS A 425 25.35 -2.28 15.36
N GLU A 426 24.67 -2.37 16.48
CA GLU A 426 25.30 -2.37 17.82
C GLU A 426 25.71 -3.78 18.28
N GLU A 427 25.22 -4.84 17.64
CA GLU A 427 25.63 -6.24 17.81
C GLU A 427 26.79 -6.64 16.85
#